data_115300aa1f99bde8a4b59b9ca1f99556
#
_entry.id   115300aa1f99bde8a4b59b9ca1f99556
#
_cell.length_a   1.000
_cell.length_b   1.000
_cell.length_c   1.000
_cell.angle_alpha   90.00
_cell.angle_beta   90.00
_cell.angle_gamma   90.00
#
_symmetry.space_group_name_H-M   'P 1'
#
loop_
_entity.id
_entity.type
_entity.pdbx_description
1 polymer ?
#
loop_
_entity_poly.entity_id
_entity_poly.type
_entity_poly.pdbx_seq_one_letter_code
_entity_poly.pdbx_strand_id
1 'polypeptide(L)'
;MTPVARIPAMANAHSHAFQLDLRGIGERPGGRGPDSDFWSWRTEMYRLASSHTPETMREVGGRVYGQMAAAGYGSVGEFHYVHHQPDGTPYPEPNAMAIALAQAARSSGLEITLLPAAYHRGGAGKPPAPGQVRFCDPSVEAFLERVDALREWAAGVDGVSVGVAAHSVRAVPADWLEAIARYADQHGLVRHVHASEQRRELAETKEEHGCSPIELLGRTGFLGLRTSVVHAIHVSQSDIDLLAESESIVVTCPTTEGNLGDGVLPGLRYRDAGVRLAIGTDEQTRIDPFEELREMETLARREGHTRFALLAAADGDLWGQMVVNGRASLGLAPEPVASIELNLEHPDLANVAEDDLMLAVATCASAGVVRAGVSAP
;
A
#
# COMPACT_ATOMS: atom_id res chain seq x y z
N MET A 1 -13.67 32.87 -15.12
CA MET A 1 -12.93 31.60 -14.97
C MET A 1 -13.22 31.11 -13.57
N THR A 2 -13.59 29.84 -13.40
CA THR A 2 -13.79 29.26 -12.07
C THR A 2 -12.47 29.34 -11.31
N PRO A 3 -12.44 29.84 -10.06
CA PRO A 3 -11.23 29.88 -9.26
C PRO A 3 -10.73 28.46 -8.98
N VAL A 4 -9.43 28.26 -9.16
CA VAL A 4 -8.75 26.98 -8.95
C VAL A 4 -7.53 27.16 -8.08
N ALA A 5 -7.22 26.15 -7.28
CA ALA A 5 -5.93 26.02 -6.61
C ALA A 5 -5.19 24.79 -7.15
N ARG A 6 -3.86 24.84 -7.17
CA ARG A 6 -3.03 23.70 -7.53
C ARG A 6 -2.32 23.18 -6.30
N ILE A 7 -2.43 21.88 -6.07
CA ILE A 7 -1.71 21.19 -5.01
C ILE A 7 -0.95 19.98 -5.58
N PRO A 8 0.09 19.49 -4.90
CA PRO A 8 0.78 18.28 -5.30
C PRO A 8 -0.19 17.09 -5.42
N ALA A 9 -0.03 16.26 -6.44
CA ALA A 9 -0.78 15.00 -6.56
C ALA A 9 -0.35 14.02 -5.45
N MET A 10 -1.30 13.26 -4.88
CA MET A 10 -1.04 12.31 -3.80
C MET A 10 -0.25 11.09 -4.30
N ALA A 11 0.58 10.53 -3.44
CA ALA A 11 1.22 9.25 -3.65
C ALA A 11 0.41 8.14 -2.96
N ASN A 12 -0.06 7.17 -3.74
CA ASN A 12 -0.67 5.95 -3.21
C ASN A 12 0.45 4.97 -2.83
N ALA A 13 0.77 4.84 -1.56
CA ALA A 13 1.91 4.06 -1.10
C ALA A 13 1.67 2.54 -1.14
N HIS A 14 0.42 2.07 -1.31
CA HIS A 14 0.09 0.65 -1.31
C HIS A 14 -1.20 0.36 -2.08
N SER A 15 -1.13 -0.59 -3.00
CA SER A 15 -2.22 -0.96 -3.91
C SER A 15 -2.10 -2.42 -4.35
N HIS A 16 -3.24 -3.09 -4.47
CA HIS A 16 -3.45 -4.36 -5.14
C HIS A 16 -4.50 -4.17 -6.24
N ALA A 17 -4.10 -3.75 -7.42
CA ALA A 17 -5.04 -3.35 -8.48
C ALA A 17 -6.10 -4.41 -8.81
N PHE A 18 -5.72 -5.70 -8.82
CA PHE A 18 -6.66 -6.78 -9.17
C PHE A 18 -7.83 -6.93 -8.19
N GLN A 19 -7.68 -6.45 -6.95
CA GLN A 19 -8.71 -6.56 -5.92
C GLN A 19 -9.91 -5.63 -6.14
N LEU A 20 -9.82 -4.66 -7.07
CA LEU A 20 -10.99 -3.86 -7.47
C LEU A 20 -12.23 -4.72 -7.77
N ASP A 21 -12.04 -5.88 -8.35
CA ASP A 21 -13.14 -6.77 -8.75
C ASP A 21 -13.73 -7.56 -7.56
N LEU A 22 -13.23 -7.36 -6.33
CA LEU A 22 -13.86 -7.84 -5.09
C LEU A 22 -14.99 -6.93 -4.59
N ARG A 23 -15.09 -5.70 -5.08
CA ARG A 23 -16.14 -4.76 -4.64
C ARG A 23 -17.53 -5.40 -4.70
N GLY A 24 -18.25 -5.38 -3.57
CA GLY A 24 -19.56 -5.98 -3.41
C GLY A 24 -19.56 -7.53 -3.29
N ILE A 25 -18.53 -8.21 -3.78
CA ILE A 25 -18.37 -9.66 -3.60
C ILE A 25 -17.74 -9.94 -2.23
N GLY A 26 -16.68 -9.20 -1.90
CA GLY A 26 -16.01 -9.27 -0.60
C GLY A 26 -16.91 -8.91 0.57
N GLU A 27 -17.91 -8.05 0.33
CA GLU A 27 -18.89 -7.58 1.31
C GLU A 27 -20.04 -8.57 1.60
N ARG A 28 -20.12 -9.66 0.86
CA ARG A 28 -21.17 -10.64 1.11
C ARG A 28 -20.94 -11.32 2.45
N PRO A 29 -21.94 -11.31 3.37
CA PRO A 29 -21.80 -12.06 4.60
C PRO A 29 -21.48 -13.52 4.27
N GLY A 30 -20.25 -13.95 4.49
CA GLY A 30 -19.83 -15.32 4.39
C GLY A 30 -20.47 -16.08 5.54
N GLY A 31 -21.22 -17.11 5.31
CA GLY A 31 -21.81 -18.03 6.24
C GLY A 31 -22.17 -17.55 7.68
N ARG A 32 -22.98 -18.27 8.39
CA ARG A 32 -23.33 -17.95 9.78
C ARG A 32 -22.25 -18.50 10.72
N GLY A 33 -21.33 -17.65 11.17
CA GLY A 33 -20.32 -18.05 12.16
C GLY A 33 -19.27 -16.96 12.39
N PRO A 34 -18.45 -17.10 13.44
CA PRO A 34 -17.37 -16.17 13.77
C PRO A 34 -16.22 -16.16 12.75
N ASP A 35 -16.27 -17.04 11.74
CA ASP A 35 -15.26 -17.13 10.67
C ASP A 35 -15.68 -16.40 9.37
N SER A 36 -16.75 -15.61 9.39
CA SER A 36 -17.16 -14.73 8.28
C SER A 36 -16.45 -13.37 8.34
N ASP A 37 -15.15 -13.43 8.51
CA ASP A 37 -14.26 -12.30 8.69
C ASP A 37 -13.21 -12.25 7.56
N PHE A 38 -12.08 -11.61 7.78
CA PHE A 38 -10.92 -11.55 6.90
C PHE A 38 -10.60 -12.86 6.16
N TRP A 39 -10.80 -14.04 6.78
CA TRP A 39 -10.45 -15.34 6.19
C TRP A 39 -11.42 -15.77 5.08
N SER A 40 -12.71 -15.41 5.19
CA SER A 40 -13.69 -15.65 4.12
C SER A 40 -13.45 -14.74 2.92
N TRP A 41 -13.17 -13.46 3.18
CA TRP A 41 -12.74 -12.50 2.15
C TRP A 41 -11.49 -13.01 1.41
N ARG A 42 -10.47 -13.48 2.12
CA ARG A 42 -9.25 -14.03 1.53
C ARG A 42 -9.51 -15.21 0.60
N THR A 43 -10.51 -16.04 0.88
CA THR A 43 -10.89 -17.15 0.01
C THR A 43 -11.43 -16.66 -1.34
N GLU A 44 -12.29 -15.63 -1.33
CA GLU A 44 -12.79 -15.01 -2.55
C GLU A 44 -11.68 -14.29 -3.32
N MET A 45 -10.76 -13.65 -2.61
CA MET A 45 -9.58 -13.01 -3.20
C MET A 45 -8.71 -14.03 -3.95
N TYR A 46 -8.46 -15.21 -3.39
CA TYR A 46 -7.71 -16.27 -4.09
C TYR A 46 -8.43 -16.78 -5.33
N ARG A 47 -9.76 -16.91 -5.26
CA ARG A 47 -10.58 -17.29 -6.43
C ARG A 47 -10.46 -16.25 -7.54
N LEU A 48 -10.56 -14.98 -7.20
CA LEU A 48 -10.38 -13.87 -8.13
C LEU A 48 -8.96 -13.86 -8.70
N ALA A 49 -7.95 -13.92 -7.86
CA ALA A 49 -6.56 -13.96 -8.28
C ALA A 49 -6.31 -15.07 -9.30
N SER A 50 -6.94 -16.25 -9.12
CA SER A 50 -6.78 -17.40 -10.03
C SER A 50 -7.36 -17.17 -11.43
N SER A 51 -8.25 -16.19 -11.62
CA SER A 51 -8.89 -15.90 -12.91
C SER A 51 -8.11 -14.93 -13.79
N HIS A 52 -7.14 -14.18 -13.24
CA HIS A 52 -6.42 -13.18 -14.01
C HIS A 52 -5.36 -13.77 -14.93
N THR A 53 -5.27 -13.20 -16.13
CA THR A 53 -4.20 -13.33 -17.11
C THR A 53 -3.48 -11.98 -17.25
N PRO A 54 -2.34 -11.89 -17.94
CA PRO A 54 -1.72 -10.58 -18.20
C PRO A 54 -2.66 -9.58 -18.88
N GLU A 55 -3.52 -10.02 -19.78
CA GLU A 55 -4.50 -9.19 -20.49
C GLU A 55 -5.54 -8.62 -19.51
N THR A 56 -6.18 -9.47 -18.71
CA THR A 56 -7.20 -9.04 -17.74
C THR A 56 -6.58 -8.27 -16.59
N MET A 57 -5.31 -8.54 -16.23
CA MET A 57 -4.56 -7.73 -15.26
C MET A 57 -4.33 -6.31 -15.78
N ARG A 58 -4.02 -6.15 -17.08
CA ARG A 58 -3.92 -4.84 -17.71
C ARG A 58 -5.25 -4.10 -17.73
N GLU A 59 -6.35 -4.81 -18.01
CA GLU A 59 -7.69 -4.21 -18.04
C GLU A 59 -8.11 -3.72 -16.65
N VAL A 60 -7.96 -4.54 -15.60
CA VAL A 60 -8.29 -4.11 -14.24
C VAL A 60 -7.37 -3.00 -13.76
N GLY A 61 -6.06 -3.08 -14.05
CA GLY A 61 -5.11 -2.01 -13.78
C GLY A 61 -5.53 -0.68 -14.43
N GLY A 62 -5.94 -0.70 -15.69
CA GLY A 62 -6.45 0.49 -16.40
C GLY A 62 -7.67 1.12 -15.71
N ARG A 63 -8.58 0.31 -15.19
CA ARG A 63 -9.75 0.80 -14.42
C ARG A 63 -9.34 1.41 -13.07
N VAL A 64 -8.42 0.77 -12.35
CA VAL A 64 -7.94 1.25 -11.03
C VAL A 64 -7.15 2.54 -11.19
N TYR A 65 -6.12 2.51 -12.02
CA TYR A 65 -5.21 3.66 -12.17
C TYR A 65 -5.90 4.85 -12.83
N GLY A 66 -6.87 4.62 -13.73
CA GLY A 66 -7.74 5.67 -14.25
C GLY A 66 -8.57 6.33 -13.14
N GLN A 67 -9.13 5.55 -12.20
CA GLN A 67 -9.82 6.09 -11.03
C GLN A 67 -8.86 6.83 -10.09
N MET A 68 -7.65 6.30 -9.84
CA MET A 68 -6.63 6.97 -9.03
C MET A 68 -6.24 8.34 -9.62
N ALA A 69 -5.94 8.40 -10.93
CA ALA A 69 -5.61 9.65 -11.60
C ALA A 69 -6.76 10.67 -11.51
N ALA A 70 -8.00 10.23 -11.71
CA ALA A 70 -9.18 11.08 -11.58
C ALA A 70 -9.41 11.58 -10.15
N ALA A 71 -9.07 10.78 -9.14
CA ALA A 71 -9.21 11.12 -7.73
C ALA A 71 -8.07 12.00 -7.18
N GLY A 72 -6.96 12.16 -7.92
CA GLY A 72 -5.86 13.04 -7.52
C GLY A 72 -4.59 12.33 -7.08
N TYR A 73 -4.45 11.03 -7.32
CA TYR A 73 -3.16 10.34 -7.17
C TYR A 73 -2.28 10.58 -8.39
N GLY A 74 -0.98 10.84 -8.18
CA GLY A 74 0.03 11.03 -9.22
C GLY A 74 1.04 9.89 -9.31
N SER A 75 1.14 9.08 -8.27
CA SER A 75 2.01 7.89 -8.22
C SER A 75 1.38 6.76 -7.42
N VAL A 76 1.81 5.52 -7.70
CA VAL A 76 1.29 4.32 -7.03
C VAL A 76 2.39 3.30 -6.75
N GLY A 77 2.39 2.72 -5.55
CA GLY A 77 3.13 1.52 -5.19
C GLY A 77 2.24 0.30 -5.38
N GLU A 78 2.50 -0.48 -6.41
CA GLU A 78 1.72 -1.68 -6.68
C GLU A 78 2.39 -2.89 -6.04
N PHE A 79 1.82 -3.35 -4.93
CA PHE A 79 2.27 -4.52 -4.19
C PHE A 79 1.76 -5.78 -4.90
N HIS A 80 2.60 -6.32 -5.78
CA HIS A 80 2.20 -7.33 -6.74
C HIS A 80 2.68 -8.73 -6.34
N TYR A 81 1.75 -9.67 -6.18
CA TYR A 81 2.05 -11.07 -5.83
C TYR A 81 1.39 -12.13 -6.74
N VAL A 82 0.63 -11.72 -7.76
CA VAL A 82 0.02 -12.65 -8.73
C VAL A 82 0.99 -12.85 -9.91
N HIS A 83 2.01 -13.70 -9.72
CA HIS A 83 3.15 -13.79 -10.64
C HIS A 83 2.95 -14.78 -11.78
N HIS A 84 2.52 -15.99 -11.42
CA HIS A 84 2.56 -17.17 -12.29
C HIS A 84 1.19 -17.52 -12.88
N GLN A 85 1.17 -18.51 -13.77
CA GLN A 85 -0.06 -19.13 -14.23
C GLN A 85 -0.82 -19.77 -13.06
N PRO A 86 -2.13 -20.08 -13.21
CA PRO A 86 -2.92 -20.62 -12.10
C PRO A 86 -2.39 -21.91 -11.48
N ASP A 87 -1.60 -22.69 -12.22
CA ASP A 87 -0.96 -23.93 -11.77
C ASP A 87 0.43 -23.70 -11.09
N GLY A 88 0.87 -22.43 -11.02
CA GLY A 88 2.16 -22.03 -10.45
C GLY A 88 3.32 -22.07 -11.45
N THR A 89 3.10 -22.43 -12.71
CA THR A 89 4.15 -22.37 -13.72
C THR A 89 4.39 -20.92 -14.19
N PRO A 90 5.64 -20.51 -14.46
CA PRO A 90 5.89 -19.16 -14.95
C PRO A 90 5.30 -18.94 -16.35
N TYR A 91 4.94 -17.70 -16.67
CA TYR A 91 4.65 -17.27 -18.03
C TYR A 91 5.95 -17.31 -18.89
N PRO A 92 5.85 -17.34 -20.24
CA PRO A 92 7.03 -17.20 -21.11
C PRO A 92 7.83 -15.92 -20.83
N GLU A 93 7.16 -14.81 -20.49
CA GLU A 93 7.71 -13.62 -19.85
C GLU A 93 7.42 -13.72 -18.34
N PRO A 94 8.38 -14.01 -17.49
CA PRO A 94 8.14 -14.27 -16.07
C PRO A 94 7.47 -13.12 -15.32
N ASN A 95 7.62 -11.89 -15.82
CA ASN A 95 7.06 -10.67 -15.25
C ASN A 95 5.85 -10.13 -16.02
N ALA A 96 5.23 -10.93 -16.90
CA ALA A 96 4.13 -10.49 -17.76
C ALA A 96 2.99 -9.79 -17.00
N MET A 97 2.65 -10.28 -15.81
CA MET A 97 1.60 -9.69 -14.96
C MET A 97 2.00 -8.31 -14.43
N ALA A 98 3.22 -8.16 -13.92
CA ALA A 98 3.76 -6.88 -13.43
C ALA A 98 3.93 -5.85 -14.58
N ILE A 99 4.41 -6.30 -15.74
CA ILE A 99 4.55 -5.47 -16.95
C ILE A 99 3.19 -4.96 -17.41
N ALA A 100 2.16 -5.79 -17.36
CA ALA A 100 0.78 -5.41 -17.70
C ALA A 100 0.26 -4.27 -16.81
N LEU A 101 0.53 -4.34 -15.50
CA LEU A 101 0.18 -3.28 -14.53
C LEU A 101 0.97 -1.99 -14.81
N ALA A 102 2.27 -2.07 -15.05
CA ALA A 102 3.08 -0.90 -15.38
C ALA A 102 2.59 -0.19 -16.64
N GLN A 103 2.23 -0.95 -17.69
CA GLN A 103 1.67 -0.40 -18.92
C GLN A 103 0.32 0.29 -18.67
N ALA A 104 -0.53 -0.27 -17.80
CA ALA A 104 -1.81 0.32 -17.43
C ALA A 104 -1.63 1.63 -16.65
N ALA A 105 -0.72 1.68 -15.66
CA ALA A 105 -0.44 2.88 -14.88
C ALA A 105 0.08 4.02 -15.76
N ARG A 106 1.05 3.75 -16.63
CA ARG A 106 1.57 4.73 -17.59
C ARG A 106 0.48 5.27 -18.54
N SER A 107 -0.39 4.38 -19.02
CA SER A 107 -1.52 4.80 -19.87
C SER A 107 -2.50 5.71 -19.14
N SER A 108 -2.53 5.65 -17.81
CA SER A 108 -3.34 6.51 -16.94
C SER A 108 -2.59 7.75 -16.44
N GLY A 109 -1.33 7.95 -16.84
CA GLY A 109 -0.52 9.10 -16.47
C GLY A 109 0.08 9.04 -15.06
N LEU A 110 0.14 7.86 -14.43
CA LEU A 110 0.74 7.66 -13.11
C LEU A 110 2.20 7.21 -13.19
N GLU A 111 3.03 7.71 -12.27
CA GLU A 111 4.28 7.03 -11.92
C GLU A 111 3.94 5.75 -11.15
N ILE A 112 4.65 4.65 -11.41
CA ILE A 112 4.44 3.39 -10.69
C ILE A 112 5.76 2.84 -10.15
N THR A 113 5.73 2.44 -8.88
CA THR A 113 6.76 1.59 -8.30
C THR A 113 6.19 0.17 -8.18
N LEU A 114 6.69 -0.74 -9.01
CA LEU A 114 6.35 -2.15 -8.91
C LEU A 114 7.06 -2.77 -7.70
N LEU A 115 6.29 -3.44 -6.86
CA LEU A 115 6.76 -4.10 -5.65
C LEU A 115 6.45 -5.60 -5.76
N PRO A 116 7.21 -6.37 -6.59
CA PRO A 116 7.05 -7.81 -6.64
C PRO A 116 7.25 -8.39 -5.24
N ALA A 117 6.26 -9.15 -4.77
CA ALA A 117 6.24 -9.64 -3.40
C ALA A 117 6.60 -11.12 -3.35
N ALA A 118 7.64 -11.45 -2.60
CA ALA A 118 7.99 -12.83 -2.29
C ALA A 118 6.84 -13.52 -1.53
N TYR A 119 6.53 -14.73 -1.95
CA TYR A 119 5.57 -15.60 -1.31
C TYR A 119 6.09 -17.04 -1.39
N HIS A 120 6.10 -17.79 -0.28
CA HIS A 120 6.70 -19.13 -0.25
C HIS A 120 5.84 -20.18 0.41
N ARG A 121 5.03 -19.83 1.42
CA ARG A 121 4.33 -20.80 2.27
C ARG A 121 2.93 -20.33 2.66
N GLY A 122 2.07 -21.28 3.03
CA GLY A 122 0.70 -21.01 3.51
C GLY A 122 0.60 -20.56 4.97
N GLY A 123 1.73 -20.53 5.69
CA GLY A 123 1.89 -20.24 7.12
C GLY A 123 3.02 -21.07 7.71
N ALA A 124 3.29 -20.94 9.01
CA ALA A 124 4.35 -21.69 9.72
C ALA A 124 4.23 -23.20 9.48
N GLY A 125 5.28 -23.79 8.90
CA GLY A 125 5.34 -25.23 8.58
C GLY A 125 4.27 -25.74 7.59
N LYS A 126 3.52 -24.86 6.92
CA LYS A 126 2.45 -25.22 5.98
C LYS A 126 2.83 -24.93 4.54
N PRO A 127 2.71 -25.90 3.63
CA PRO A 127 2.92 -25.62 2.20
C PRO A 127 1.85 -24.65 1.69
N PRO A 128 2.08 -24.01 0.52
CA PRO A 128 1.06 -23.18 -0.12
C PRO A 128 -0.22 -23.97 -0.39
N ALA A 129 -1.36 -23.37 -0.13
CA ALA A 129 -2.64 -23.91 -0.55
C ALA A 129 -2.78 -23.82 -2.10
N PRO A 130 -3.66 -24.61 -2.73
CA PRO A 130 -3.82 -24.59 -4.19
C PRO A 130 -4.07 -23.18 -4.79
N GLY A 131 -4.79 -22.31 -4.09
CA GLY A 131 -5.01 -20.91 -4.52
C GLY A 131 -3.81 -19.98 -4.34
N GLN A 132 -2.73 -20.44 -3.67
CA GLN A 132 -1.54 -19.65 -3.39
C GLN A 132 -0.35 -20.00 -4.32
N VAL A 133 -0.39 -21.15 -5.01
CA VAL A 133 0.77 -21.64 -5.79
C VAL A 133 1.25 -20.66 -6.85
N ARG A 134 0.33 -19.90 -7.46
CA ARG A 134 0.67 -18.88 -8.45
C ARG A 134 1.37 -17.63 -7.90
N PHE A 135 1.47 -17.51 -6.57
CA PHE A 135 2.18 -16.42 -5.89
C PHE A 135 3.62 -16.81 -5.56
N CYS A 136 3.90 -18.12 -5.52
CA CYS A 136 5.09 -18.68 -4.93
C CYS A 136 6.22 -18.85 -5.93
N ASP A 137 7.39 -18.33 -5.60
CA ASP A 137 8.65 -18.72 -6.23
C ASP A 137 9.23 -19.96 -5.50
N PRO A 138 9.96 -20.84 -6.20
CA PRO A 138 10.49 -22.07 -5.61
C PRO A 138 11.63 -21.82 -4.60
N SER A 139 12.38 -20.74 -4.75
CA SER A 139 13.44 -20.31 -3.85
C SER A 139 13.58 -18.79 -3.85
N VAL A 140 14.27 -18.24 -2.85
CA VAL A 140 14.53 -16.80 -2.77
C VAL A 140 15.42 -16.34 -3.93
N GLU A 141 16.32 -17.16 -4.41
CA GLU A 141 17.18 -16.88 -5.56
C GLU A 141 16.32 -16.71 -6.83
N ALA A 142 15.39 -17.63 -7.08
CA ALA A 142 14.48 -17.54 -8.23
C ALA A 142 13.58 -16.28 -8.15
N PHE A 143 13.13 -15.92 -6.96
CA PHE A 143 12.42 -14.65 -6.74
C PHE A 143 13.31 -13.46 -7.11
N LEU A 144 14.54 -13.39 -6.59
CA LEU A 144 15.46 -12.28 -6.82
C LEU A 144 15.91 -12.19 -8.29
N GLU A 145 16.13 -13.32 -8.98
CA GLU A 145 16.39 -13.36 -10.43
C GLU A 145 15.24 -12.77 -11.23
N ARG A 146 13.99 -13.06 -10.83
CA ARG A 146 12.79 -12.46 -11.45
C ARG A 146 12.71 -10.96 -11.19
N VAL A 147 13.09 -10.50 -10.00
CA VAL A 147 13.20 -9.06 -9.66
C VAL A 147 14.26 -8.39 -10.53
N ASP A 148 15.43 -9.00 -10.71
CA ASP A 148 16.50 -8.45 -11.57
C ASP A 148 16.03 -8.29 -13.01
N ALA A 149 15.39 -9.30 -13.58
CA ALA A 149 14.80 -9.21 -14.93
C ALA A 149 13.75 -8.09 -15.04
N LEU A 150 12.92 -7.89 -14.01
CA LEU A 150 11.95 -6.78 -13.99
C LEU A 150 12.64 -5.42 -13.91
N ARG A 151 13.69 -5.29 -13.12
CA ARG A 151 14.50 -4.06 -13.01
C ARG A 151 15.19 -3.71 -14.34
N GLU A 152 15.75 -4.71 -15.02
CA GLU A 152 16.35 -4.52 -16.35
C GLU A 152 15.32 -4.04 -17.37
N TRP A 153 14.12 -4.63 -17.37
CA TRP A 153 13.02 -4.18 -18.21
C TRP A 153 12.60 -2.75 -17.87
N ALA A 154 12.44 -2.42 -16.59
CA ALA A 154 11.98 -1.11 -16.13
C ALA A 154 12.99 0.01 -16.38
N ALA A 155 14.30 -0.27 -16.43
CA ALA A 155 15.36 0.72 -16.67
C ALA A 155 15.20 1.48 -17.99
N GLY A 156 14.48 0.93 -18.96
CA GLY A 156 14.17 1.56 -20.24
C GLY A 156 12.78 2.20 -20.33
N VAL A 157 12.05 2.31 -19.19
CA VAL A 157 10.63 2.69 -19.20
C VAL A 157 10.40 3.87 -18.26
N ASP A 158 10.17 5.05 -18.82
CA ASP A 158 9.92 6.26 -18.05
C ASP A 158 8.69 6.11 -17.14
N GLY A 159 8.79 6.63 -15.91
CA GLY A 159 7.72 6.60 -14.92
C GLY A 159 7.50 5.22 -14.26
N VAL A 160 8.41 4.25 -14.48
CA VAL A 160 8.38 2.94 -13.85
C VAL A 160 9.63 2.74 -12.99
N SER A 161 9.42 2.42 -11.74
CA SER A 161 10.45 2.02 -10.77
C SER A 161 10.17 0.62 -10.25
N VAL A 162 11.16 -0.02 -9.67
CA VAL A 162 11.03 -1.35 -9.06
C VAL A 162 11.64 -1.31 -7.67
N GLY A 163 10.87 -1.74 -6.70
CA GLY A 163 11.32 -2.13 -5.37
C GLY A 163 11.19 -3.63 -5.16
N VAL A 164 11.11 -4.07 -3.93
CA VAL A 164 10.83 -5.46 -3.56
C VAL A 164 9.82 -5.51 -2.42
N ALA A 165 9.15 -6.64 -2.26
CA ALA A 165 8.33 -6.86 -1.09
C ALA A 165 8.45 -8.29 -0.55
N ALA A 166 8.22 -8.45 0.75
CA ALA A 166 7.86 -9.72 1.36
C ALA A 166 6.36 -9.67 1.64
N HIS A 167 5.57 -10.66 1.18
CA HIS A 167 4.12 -10.58 1.36
C HIS A 167 3.75 -10.32 2.84
N SER A 168 4.28 -11.13 3.73
CA SER A 168 4.12 -10.99 5.18
C SER A 168 5.06 -11.97 5.89
N VAL A 169 5.28 -11.82 7.17
CA VAL A 169 6.07 -12.77 7.98
C VAL A 169 5.44 -14.17 8.05
N ARG A 170 4.14 -14.28 7.77
CA ARG A 170 3.44 -15.57 7.66
C ARG A 170 3.80 -16.33 6.38
N ALA A 171 3.89 -15.62 5.27
CA ALA A 171 4.08 -16.18 3.94
C ALA A 171 5.57 -16.32 3.53
N VAL A 172 6.44 -15.58 4.20
CA VAL A 172 7.88 -15.51 3.90
C VAL A 172 8.68 -15.93 5.14
N PRO A 173 9.53 -16.97 5.06
CA PRO A 173 10.34 -17.40 6.18
C PRO A 173 11.47 -16.39 6.48
N ALA A 174 12.03 -16.48 7.71
CA ALA A 174 12.99 -15.49 8.22
C ALA A 174 14.27 -15.39 7.37
N ASP A 175 14.79 -16.50 6.88
CA ASP A 175 15.97 -16.55 6.00
C ASP A 175 15.75 -15.83 4.65
N TRP A 176 14.53 -15.91 4.12
CA TRP A 176 14.14 -15.14 2.94
C TRP A 176 14.01 -13.66 3.24
N LEU A 177 13.46 -13.29 4.41
CA LEU A 177 13.39 -11.87 4.84
C LEU A 177 14.80 -11.27 4.90
N GLU A 178 15.78 -12.00 5.49
CA GLU A 178 17.18 -11.58 5.52
C GLU A 178 17.78 -11.44 4.11
N ALA A 179 17.51 -12.40 3.22
CA ALA A 179 18.04 -12.36 1.84
C ALA A 179 17.48 -11.19 1.05
N ILE A 180 16.15 -10.93 1.15
CA ILE A 180 15.47 -9.81 0.50
C ILE A 180 15.98 -8.48 1.06
N ALA A 181 16.17 -8.36 2.38
CA ALA A 181 16.71 -7.17 3.01
C ALA A 181 18.12 -6.84 2.50
N ARG A 182 19.02 -7.82 2.49
CA ARG A 182 20.39 -7.65 1.95
C ARG A 182 20.39 -7.25 0.49
N TYR A 183 19.55 -7.90 -0.33
CA TYR A 183 19.41 -7.57 -1.74
C TYR A 183 18.91 -6.13 -1.95
N ALA A 184 17.88 -5.73 -1.22
CA ALA A 184 17.35 -4.36 -1.29
C ALA A 184 18.41 -3.31 -0.91
N ASP A 185 19.17 -3.56 0.16
CA ASP A 185 20.24 -2.66 0.59
C ASP A 185 21.38 -2.57 -0.44
N GLN A 186 21.80 -3.69 -1.02
CA GLN A 186 22.84 -3.73 -2.07
C GLN A 186 22.45 -2.94 -3.31
N HIS A 187 21.18 -2.94 -3.65
CA HIS A 187 20.68 -2.27 -4.85
C HIS A 187 20.00 -0.93 -4.59
N GLY A 188 19.96 -0.50 -3.32
CA GLY A 188 19.33 0.77 -2.93
C GLY A 188 17.82 0.82 -3.18
N LEU A 189 17.13 -0.33 -3.10
CA LEU A 189 15.70 -0.44 -3.37
C LEU A 189 14.86 -0.14 -2.13
N VAL A 190 13.63 0.34 -2.35
CA VAL A 190 12.60 0.32 -1.32
C VAL A 190 12.08 -1.10 -1.14
N ARG A 191 11.66 -1.42 0.10
CA ARG A 191 11.07 -2.72 0.44
C ARG A 191 9.82 -2.57 1.27
N HIS A 192 8.80 -3.37 0.96
CA HIS A 192 7.50 -3.33 1.61
C HIS A 192 7.14 -4.68 2.23
N VAL A 193 6.30 -4.67 3.26
CA VAL A 193 5.80 -5.88 3.93
C VAL A 193 4.49 -5.60 4.64
N HIS A 194 3.50 -6.51 4.57
CA HIS A 194 2.35 -6.51 5.49
C HIS A 194 2.80 -7.08 6.83
N ALA A 195 2.53 -6.37 7.91
CA ALA A 195 2.84 -6.86 9.25
C ALA A 195 1.90 -6.28 10.31
N SER A 196 1.60 -7.10 11.31
CA SER A 196 0.74 -6.74 12.46
C SER A 196 -0.64 -6.21 12.06
N GLU A 197 -1.19 -6.76 10.97
CA GLU A 197 -2.52 -6.46 10.46
C GLU A 197 -3.59 -7.18 11.29
N GLN A 198 -3.45 -8.49 11.48
CA GLN A 198 -4.41 -9.35 12.13
C GLN A 198 -3.88 -9.92 13.46
N ARG A 199 -4.72 -9.96 14.49
CA ARG A 199 -4.34 -10.55 15.80
C ARG A 199 -3.85 -11.99 15.71
N ARG A 200 -4.38 -12.77 14.77
CA ARG A 200 -3.96 -14.14 14.52
C ARG A 200 -2.52 -14.20 14.01
N GLU A 201 -2.10 -13.23 13.17
CA GLU A 201 -0.71 -13.13 12.72
C GLU A 201 0.25 -12.98 13.90
N LEU A 202 -0.09 -12.12 14.88
CA LEU A 202 0.73 -11.94 16.08
C LEU A 202 0.89 -13.25 16.85
N ALA A 203 -0.21 -13.98 17.02
CA ALA A 203 -0.21 -15.25 17.74
C ALA A 203 0.64 -16.32 17.04
N GLU A 204 0.46 -16.48 15.72
CA GLU A 204 1.22 -17.43 14.89
C GLU A 204 2.72 -17.07 14.85
N THR A 205 3.07 -15.79 14.71
CA THR A 205 4.48 -15.32 14.70
C THR A 205 5.12 -15.54 16.07
N LYS A 206 4.39 -15.27 17.15
CA LYS A 206 4.90 -15.51 18.51
C LYS A 206 5.12 -17.00 18.80
N GLU A 207 4.25 -17.86 18.30
CA GLU A 207 4.39 -19.32 18.43
C GLU A 207 5.63 -19.83 17.66
N GLU A 208 5.85 -19.34 16.43
CA GLU A 208 6.94 -19.79 15.57
C GLU A 208 8.30 -19.19 15.97
N HIS A 209 8.35 -17.89 16.29
CA HIS A 209 9.59 -17.12 16.45
C HIS A 209 9.81 -16.53 17.85
N GLY A 210 8.83 -16.64 18.75
CA GLY A 210 8.93 -16.11 20.11
C GLY A 210 8.89 -14.58 20.20
N CYS A 211 8.47 -13.89 19.13
CA CYS A 211 8.47 -12.42 19.05
C CYS A 211 7.28 -11.89 18.22
N SER A 212 7.11 -10.56 18.20
CA SER A 212 6.12 -9.91 17.33
C SER A 212 6.56 -9.93 15.85
N PRO A 213 5.64 -9.67 14.89
CA PRO A 213 6.00 -9.46 13.48
C PRO A 213 7.03 -8.35 13.29
N ILE A 214 6.89 -7.23 13.97
CA ILE A 214 7.82 -6.09 13.87
C ILE A 214 9.20 -6.45 14.46
N GLU A 215 9.25 -7.11 15.61
CA GLU A 215 10.52 -7.59 16.16
C GLU A 215 11.21 -8.60 15.23
N LEU A 216 10.46 -9.48 14.55
CA LEU A 216 11.04 -10.41 13.56
C LEU A 216 11.66 -9.64 12.40
N LEU A 217 10.96 -8.63 11.86
CA LEU A 217 11.49 -7.77 10.81
C LEU A 217 12.75 -7.02 11.25
N GLY A 218 12.81 -6.56 12.50
CA GLY A 218 14.02 -5.97 13.08
C GLY A 218 15.18 -6.95 13.16
N ARG A 219 14.93 -8.18 13.68
CA ARG A 219 15.95 -9.24 13.83
C ARG A 219 16.52 -9.71 12.49
N THR A 220 15.74 -9.70 11.43
CA THR A 220 16.15 -10.09 10.08
C THR A 220 16.78 -8.95 9.27
N GLY A 221 16.94 -7.75 9.86
CA GLY A 221 17.45 -6.58 9.18
C GLY A 221 16.51 -6.02 8.11
N PHE A 222 15.24 -6.42 8.13
CA PHE A 222 14.25 -5.97 7.14
C PHE A 222 13.79 -4.52 7.42
N LEU A 223 13.80 -4.05 8.69
CA LEU A 223 13.48 -2.65 9.01
C LEU A 223 14.61 -1.70 8.60
N GLY A 224 14.28 -0.49 8.21
CA GLY A 224 15.22 0.56 7.83
C GLY A 224 14.58 1.72 7.10
N LEU A 225 15.36 2.77 6.81
CA LEU A 225 14.92 4.03 6.19
C LEU A 225 14.11 3.83 4.89
N ARG A 226 14.41 2.77 4.11
CA ARG A 226 13.73 2.44 2.85
C ARG A 226 12.70 1.33 3.01
N THR A 227 12.25 1.06 4.24
CA THR A 227 11.25 0.05 4.52
C THR A 227 9.90 0.69 4.75
N SER A 228 8.87 0.11 4.15
CA SER A 228 7.48 0.42 4.41
C SER A 228 6.78 -0.80 5.01
N VAL A 229 6.22 -0.61 6.20
CA VAL A 229 5.42 -1.62 6.89
C VAL A 229 3.95 -1.26 6.70
N VAL A 230 3.22 -2.11 5.99
CA VAL A 230 1.80 -1.88 5.69
C VAL A 230 0.96 -2.37 6.87
N HIS A 231 -0.04 -1.59 7.22
CA HIS A 231 -0.95 -1.67 8.34
C HIS A 231 -0.31 -1.36 9.70
N ALA A 232 0.46 -2.28 10.28
CA ALA A 232 1.06 -2.13 11.61
C ALA A 232 0.05 -1.64 12.68
N ILE A 233 -1.14 -2.28 12.71
CA ILE A 233 -2.26 -1.90 13.59
C ILE A 233 -2.05 -2.46 15.01
N HIS A 234 -1.74 -3.75 15.08
CA HIS A 234 -1.62 -4.45 16.36
C HIS A 234 -0.18 -4.47 16.86
N VAL A 235 0.28 -3.34 17.41
CA VAL A 235 1.68 -3.13 17.83
C VAL A 235 1.79 -2.80 19.32
N SER A 236 2.88 -3.29 19.93
CA SER A 236 3.30 -2.92 21.28
C SER A 236 4.04 -1.57 21.27
N GLN A 237 4.45 -1.06 22.44
CA GLN A 237 5.30 0.12 22.47
C GLN A 237 6.70 -0.18 21.93
N SER A 238 7.27 -1.33 22.24
CA SER A 238 8.56 -1.76 21.70
C SER A 238 8.56 -1.91 20.19
N ASP A 239 7.44 -2.33 19.57
CA ASP A 239 7.32 -2.36 18.11
C ASP A 239 7.35 -0.95 17.51
N ILE A 240 6.68 0.01 18.16
CA ILE A 240 6.68 1.41 17.72
C ILE A 240 8.08 2.02 17.86
N ASP A 241 8.77 1.73 18.96
CA ASP A 241 10.14 2.21 19.18
C ASP A 241 11.09 1.68 18.10
N LEU A 242 10.97 0.39 17.72
CA LEU A 242 11.74 -0.20 16.62
C LEU A 242 11.44 0.45 15.26
N LEU A 243 10.17 0.75 14.97
CA LEU A 243 9.78 1.45 13.74
C LEU A 243 10.34 2.87 13.68
N ALA A 244 10.34 3.58 14.81
CA ALA A 244 10.91 4.91 14.93
C ALA A 244 12.45 4.90 14.80
N GLU A 245 13.13 4.03 15.54
CA GLU A 245 14.59 3.90 15.51
C GLU A 245 15.13 3.49 14.13
N SER A 246 14.41 2.65 13.43
CA SER A 246 14.76 2.21 12.07
C SER A 246 14.39 3.23 10.99
N GLU A 247 13.70 4.32 11.34
CA GLU A 247 13.16 5.30 10.39
C GLU A 247 12.25 4.68 9.32
N SER A 248 11.61 3.52 9.63
CA SER A 248 10.67 2.87 8.73
C SER A 248 9.40 3.70 8.57
N ILE A 249 8.73 3.57 7.42
CA ILE A 249 7.46 4.23 7.15
C ILE A 249 6.34 3.23 7.45
N VAL A 250 5.30 3.65 8.16
CA VAL A 250 4.06 2.88 8.29
C VAL A 250 3.10 3.36 7.21
N VAL A 251 2.61 2.44 6.39
CA VAL A 251 1.59 2.71 5.38
C VAL A 251 0.25 2.22 5.90
N THR A 252 -0.68 3.13 6.16
CA THR A 252 -2.05 2.80 6.55
C THR A 252 -3.00 2.89 5.35
N CYS A 253 -4.01 2.05 5.35
CA CYS A 253 -5.05 2.00 4.32
C CYS A 253 -6.42 2.07 5.02
N PRO A 254 -6.79 3.23 5.58
CA PRO A 254 -7.89 3.37 6.52
C PRO A 254 -9.22 2.82 6.04
N THR A 255 -9.55 3.01 4.75
CA THR A 255 -10.81 2.49 4.19
C THR A 255 -10.82 0.98 4.07
N THR A 256 -9.70 0.34 3.70
CA THR A 256 -9.54 -1.13 3.70
C THR A 256 -9.55 -1.69 5.13
N GLU A 257 -8.76 -1.09 6.03
CA GLU A 257 -8.67 -1.50 7.44
C GLU A 257 -10.04 -1.44 8.13
N GLY A 258 -10.85 -0.41 7.78
CA GLY A 258 -12.24 -0.30 8.21
C GLY A 258 -13.15 -1.36 7.58
N ASN A 259 -12.99 -1.64 6.30
CA ASN A 259 -13.78 -2.62 5.56
C ASN A 259 -13.55 -4.06 6.05
N LEU A 260 -12.29 -4.42 6.28
CA LEU A 260 -11.88 -5.74 6.77
C LEU A 260 -12.03 -5.91 8.29
N GLY A 261 -12.27 -4.81 9.01
CA GLY A 261 -12.41 -4.84 10.47
C GLY A 261 -11.09 -5.11 11.19
N ASP A 262 -9.97 -4.68 10.62
CA ASP A 262 -8.63 -4.96 11.13
C ASP A 262 -8.35 -4.27 12.46
N GLY A 263 -8.95 -3.10 12.68
CA GLY A 263 -8.79 -2.31 13.89
C GLY A 263 -8.55 -0.85 13.59
N VAL A 264 -7.94 -0.15 14.54
CA VAL A 264 -7.62 1.27 14.43
C VAL A 264 -6.11 1.44 14.53
N LEU A 265 -5.52 2.12 13.54
CA LEU A 265 -4.12 2.50 13.57
C LEU A 265 -3.83 3.32 14.85
N PRO A 266 -2.80 2.99 15.65
CA PRO A 266 -2.44 3.79 16.84
C PRO A 266 -1.72 5.10 16.45
N GLY A 267 -2.41 5.94 15.67
CA GLY A 267 -1.85 7.12 14.99
C GLY A 267 -1.21 8.13 15.94
N LEU A 268 -1.80 8.35 17.12
CA LEU A 268 -1.23 9.26 18.12
C LEU A 268 0.09 8.73 18.70
N ARG A 269 0.18 7.42 18.94
CA ARG A 269 1.42 6.79 19.42
C ARG A 269 2.53 6.87 18.38
N TYR A 270 2.19 6.69 17.11
CA TYR A 270 3.14 6.87 15.99
C TYR A 270 3.62 8.31 15.88
N ARG A 271 2.69 9.26 15.93
CA ARG A 271 3.02 10.71 15.97
C ARG A 271 4.00 11.03 17.11
N ASP A 272 3.68 10.59 18.32
CA ASP A 272 4.46 10.90 19.52
C ASP A 272 5.85 10.25 19.50
N ALA A 273 6.00 9.12 18.81
CA ALA A 273 7.28 8.44 18.57
C ALA A 273 8.03 8.95 17.33
N GLY A 274 7.46 9.85 16.54
CA GLY A 274 8.07 10.36 15.32
C GLY A 274 8.08 9.38 14.15
N VAL A 275 7.24 8.35 14.17
CA VAL A 275 7.11 7.40 13.05
C VAL A 275 6.42 8.10 11.87
N ARG A 276 7.02 7.99 10.69
CA ARG A 276 6.46 8.55 9.46
C ARG A 276 5.28 7.71 8.99
N LEU A 277 4.17 8.39 8.62
CA LEU A 277 2.98 7.76 8.06
C LEU A 277 2.84 8.08 6.58
N ALA A 278 2.32 7.12 5.80
CA ALA A 278 1.86 7.30 4.44
C ALA A 278 0.50 6.60 4.27
N ILE A 279 -0.25 6.94 3.22
CA ILE A 279 -1.56 6.34 2.94
C ILE A 279 -1.54 5.49 1.67
N GLY A 280 -2.38 4.47 1.65
CA GLY A 280 -2.64 3.60 0.50
C GLY A 280 -4.12 3.29 0.33
N THR A 281 -4.52 2.73 -0.83
CA THR A 281 -5.90 2.31 -1.12
C THR A 281 -6.11 0.80 -0.98
N ASP A 282 -5.03 0.05 -0.91
CA ASP A 282 -4.92 -1.39 -0.71
C ASP A 282 -5.90 -2.22 -1.59
N GLU A 283 -7.04 -2.69 -1.07
CA GLU A 283 -8.01 -3.53 -1.80
C GLU A 283 -8.94 -2.76 -2.74
N GLN A 284 -8.77 -1.45 -2.86
CA GLN A 284 -9.56 -0.58 -3.73
C GLN A 284 -11.05 -0.47 -3.34
N THR A 285 -11.43 -0.72 -2.09
CA THR A 285 -12.79 -0.48 -1.60
C THR A 285 -13.21 0.95 -1.90
N ARG A 286 -12.34 1.89 -1.59
CA ARG A 286 -12.42 3.30 -2.00
C ARG A 286 -11.13 3.69 -2.74
N ILE A 287 -11.25 4.62 -3.69
CA ILE A 287 -10.11 5.25 -4.37
C ILE A 287 -10.31 6.75 -4.24
N ASP A 288 -10.02 7.28 -3.07
CA ASP A 288 -10.19 8.69 -2.74
C ASP A 288 -9.13 9.12 -1.70
N PRO A 289 -8.07 9.86 -2.08
CA PRO A 289 -7.01 10.27 -1.15
C PRO A 289 -7.51 11.19 -0.04
N PHE A 290 -8.59 11.96 -0.29
CA PHE A 290 -9.20 12.82 0.72
C PHE A 290 -9.92 12.00 1.79
N GLU A 291 -10.58 10.91 1.40
CA GLU A 291 -11.24 10.00 2.33
C GLU A 291 -10.22 9.23 3.18
N GLU A 292 -9.16 8.66 2.57
CA GLU A 292 -8.08 7.99 3.30
C GLU A 292 -7.45 8.93 4.34
N LEU A 293 -7.14 10.16 3.92
CA LEU A 293 -6.54 11.15 4.80
C LEU A 293 -7.47 11.54 5.96
N ARG A 294 -8.75 11.78 5.66
CA ARG A 294 -9.76 12.14 6.66
C ARG A 294 -10.04 11.02 7.64
N GLU A 295 -10.14 9.76 7.16
CA GLU A 295 -10.35 8.61 8.04
C GLU A 295 -9.16 8.43 9.00
N MET A 296 -7.92 8.49 8.51
CA MET A 296 -6.72 8.43 9.35
C MET A 296 -6.76 9.51 10.46
N GLU A 297 -7.01 10.77 10.11
CA GLU A 297 -7.07 11.88 11.08
C GLU A 297 -8.24 11.73 12.05
N THR A 298 -9.45 11.41 11.56
CA THR A 298 -10.65 11.38 12.41
C THR A 298 -10.68 10.15 13.32
N LEU A 299 -10.09 9.03 12.91
CA LEU A 299 -9.87 7.87 13.79
C LEU A 299 -8.94 8.24 14.95
N ALA A 300 -7.81 8.89 14.66
CA ALA A 300 -6.88 9.37 15.68
C ALA A 300 -7.53 10.38 16.63
N ARG A 301 -8.38 11.28 16.13
CA ARG A 301 -9.16 12.21 16.97
C ARG A 301 -10.12 11.48 17.90
N ARG A 302 -10.84 10.48 17.39
CA ARG A 302 -11.81 9.71 18.19
C ARG A 302 -11.13 8.87 19.26
N GLU A 303 -10.00 8.23 18.93
CA GLU A 303 -9.20 7.44 19.88
C GLU A 303 -8.62 8.33 20.99
N GLY A 304 -8.04 9.47 20.61
CA GLY A 304 -7.37 10.38 21.55
C GLY A 304 -8.29 11.38 22.23
N HIS A 305 -9.59 11.40 21.94
CA HIS A 305 -10.54 12.43 22.44
C HIS A 305 -10.00 13.86 22.23
N THR A 306 -9.34 14.14 21.12
CA THR A 306 -8.73 15.43 20.78
C THR A 306 -9.17 15.92 19.41
N ARG A 307 -9.25 17.25 19.23
CA ARG A 307 -9.52 17.85 17.93
C ARG A 307 -8.28 17.99 17.05
N PHE A 308 -7.11 17.90 17.64
CA PHE A 308 -5.83 18.09 16.96
C PHE A 308 -5.00 16.81 17.14
N ALA A 309 -5.06 15.92 16.14
CA ALA A 309 -4.36 14.66 16.16
C ALA A 309 -3.11 14.73 15.25
N LEU A 310 -3.15 14.15 14.07
CA LEU A 310 -2.02 14.10 13.14
C LEU A 310 -1.84 15.43 12.41
N LEU A 311 -2.93 16.11 12.10
CA LEU A 311 -2.94 17.42 11.42
C LEU A 311 -2.12 18.48 12.17
N ALA A 312 -2.13 18.45 13.52
CA ALA A 312 -1.35 19.38 14.33
C ALA A 312 0.16 19.14 14.24
N ALA A 313 0.56 17.88 14.10
CA ALA A 313 1.98 17.53 13.95
C ALA A 313 2.51 17.85 12.53
N ALA A 314 1.62 18.02 11.56
CA ALA A 314 1.93 18.40 10.19
C ALA A 314 1.87 19.92 9.94
N ASP A 315 1.86 20.73 10.99
CA ASP A 315 1.74 22.20 10.91
C ASP A 315 0.55 22.67 10.03
N GLY A 316 -0.52 21.84 9.96
CA GLY A 316 -1.72 22.09 9.17
C GLY A 316 -1.67 21.56 7.73
N ASP A 317 -0.53 21.09 7.24
CA ASP A 317 -0.40 20.52 5.90
C ASP A 317 -0.21 18.99 5.93
N LEU A 318 -1.23 18.28 6.40
CA LEU A 318 -1.22 16.82 6.42
C LEU A 318 -1.18 16.21 5.02
N TRP A 319 -1.78 16.88 4.02
CA TRP A 319 -1.71 16.44 2.63
C TRP A 319 -0.27 16.44 2.11
N GLY A 320 0.45 17.57 2.24
CA GLY A 320 1.85 17.67 1.81
C GLY A 320 2.75 16.68 2.52
N GLN A 321 2.54 16.45 3.83
CA GLN A 321 3.28 15.45 4.58
C GLN A 321 3.06 14.03 4.02
N MET A 322 1.81 13.65 3.69
CA MET A 322 1.51 12.33 3.10
C MET A 322 2.06 12.19 1.69
N VAL A 323 2.10 13.27 0.90
CA VAL A 323 2.77 13.27 -0.41
C VAL A 323 4.25 12.95 -0.26
N VAL A 324 4.96 13.65 0.62
CA VAL A 324 6.41 13.45 0.83
C VAL A 324 6.70 12.04 1.35
N ASN A 325 5.98 11.60 2.36
CA ASN A 325 6.19 10.27 2.96
C ASN A 325 5.81 9.15 1.99
N GLY A 326 4.70 9.30 1.26
CA GLY A 326 4.27 8.33 0.25
C GLY A 326 5.28 8.20 -0.89
N ARG A 327 5.83 9.31 -1.39
CA ARG A 327 6.89 9.28 -2.41
C ARG A 327 8.18 8.64 -1.88
N ALA A 328 8.55 8.93 -0.63
CA ALA A 328 9.70 8.29 0.02
C ALA A 328 9.50 6.78 0.15
N SER A 329 8.29 6.33 0.51
CA SER A 329 7.88 4.92 0.55
C SER A 329 8.07 4.22 -0.81
N LEU A 330 7.86 4.95 -1.89
CA LEU A 330 7.98 4.45 -3.26
C LEU A 330 9.40 4.61 -3.87
N GLY A 331 10.34 5.20 -3.13
CA GLY A 331 11.69 5.49 -3.63
C GLY A 331 11.73 6.58 -4.70
N LEU A 332 10.70 7.42 -4.76
CA LEU A 332 10.58 8.53 -5.70
C LEU A 332 11.17 9.81 -5.11
N ALA A 333 11.54 10.76 -5.98
CA ALA A 333 11.99 12.08 -5.53
C ALA A 333 10.89 12.76 -4.67
N PRO A 334 11.28 13.56 -3.65
CA PRO A 334 10.31 14.22 -2.76
C PRO A 334 9.33 15.12 -3.50
N GLU A 335 9.81 15.84 -4.52
CA GLU A 335 8.99 16.72 -5.32
C GLU A 335 8.16 15.90 -6.31
N PRO A 336 6.82 15.98 -6.27
CA PRO A 336 5.98 15.30 -7.24
C PRO A 336 6.12 15.95 -8.62
N VAL A 337 6.18 15.11 -9.66
CA VAL A 337 6.17 15.55 -11.06
C VAL A 337 4.77 15.95 -11.54
N ALA A 338 3.75 15.73 -10.73
CA ALA A 338 2.35 15.97 -11.07
C ALA A 338 1.64 16.80 -10.00
N SER A 339 0.67 17.60 -10.46
CA SER A 339 -0.24 18.36 -9.61
C SER A 339 -1.70 18.11 -9.99
N ILE A 340 -2.60 18.43 -9.08
CA ILE A 340 -4.04 18.43 -9.33
C ILE A 340 -4.61 19.85 -9.19
N GLU A 341 -5.68 20.12 -9.92
CA GLU A 341 -6.44 21.36 -9.81
C GLU A 341 -7.70 21.12 -8.98
N LEU A 342 -7.86 21.91 -7.93
CA LEU A 342 -9.04 21.91 -7.08
C LEU A 342 -10.04 22.98 -7.57
N ASN A 343 -11.32 22.60 -7.66
CA ASN A 343 -12.42 23.52 -7.92
C ASN A 343 -12.82 24.23 -6.61
N LEU A 344 -12.44 25.48 -6.45
CA LEU A 344 -12.76 26.26 -5.25
C LEU A 344 -14.25 26.69 -5.16
N GLU A 345 -15.05 26.48 -6.22
CA GLU A 345 -16.50 26.66 -6.18
C GLU A 345 -17.25 25.38 -5.78
N HIS A 346 -16.54 24.25 -5.63
CA HIS A 346 -17.17 23.01 -5.15
C HIS A 346 -17.73 23.22 -3.73
N PRO A 347 -18.92 22.70 -3.40
CA PRO A 347 -19.53 22.88 -2.08
C PRO A 347 -18.61 22.57 -0.89
N ASP A 348 -17.72 21.57 -1.03
CA ASP A 348 -16.77 21.18 0.02
C ASP A 348 -15.70 22.25 0.30
N LEU A 349 -15.41 23.15 -0.67
CA LEU A 349 -14.37 24.18 -0.59
C LEU A 349 -14.91 25.60 -0.72
N ALA A 350 -16.20 25.77 -1.06
CA ALA A 350 -16.79 27.07 -1.24
C ALA A 350 -16.71 27.90 0.06
N ASN A 351 -16.24 29.15 -0.06
CA ASN A 351 -16.04 30.09 1.05
C ASN A 351 -14.93 29.70 2.06
N VAL A 352 -14.10 28.72 1.76
CA VAL A 352 -12.86 28.46 2.52
C VAL A 352 -11.86 29.56 2.21
N ALA A 353 -11.25 30.17 3.24
CA ALA A 353 -10.19 31.14 3.05
C ALA A 353 -8.94 30.46 2.51
N GLU A 354 -8.11 31.20 1.78
CA GLU A 354 -6.88 30.66 1.17
C GLU A 354 -5.94 30.05 2.23
N ASP A 355 -5.77 30.71 3.37
CA ASP A 355 -4.95 30.25 4.49
C ASP A 355 -5.49 28.95 5.16
N ASP A 356 -6.77 28.65 4.99
CA ASP A 356 -7.42 27.45 5.56
C ASP A 356 -7.60 26.33 4.53
N LEU A 357 -7.16 26.52 3.27
CA LEU A 357 -7.43 25.58 2.20
C LEU A 357 -6.89 24.17 2.50
N MET A 358 -5.63 24.05 2.95
CA MET A 358 -5.04 22.74 3.23
C MET A 358 -5.68 22.04 4.44
N LEU A 359 -6.18 22.81 5.41
CA LEU A 359 -6.99 22.28 6.51
C LEU A 359 -8.32 21.70 5.99
N ALA A 360 -8.99 22.40 5.08
CA ALA A 360 -10.24 21.94 4.46
C ALA A 360 -9.99 20.72 3.54
N VAL A 361 -8.89 20.71 2.79
CA VAL A 361 -8.46 19.56 1.98
C VAL A 361 -8.35 18.31 2.84
N ALA A 362 -7.70 18.40 4.01
CA ALA A 362 -7.50 17.26 4.89
C ALA A 362 -8.76 16.82 5.66
N THR A 363 -9.76 17.70 5.82
CA THR A 363 -10.88 17.44 6.76
C THR A 363 -12.28 17.45 6.14
N CYS A 364 -12.46 18.16 5.02
CA CYS A 364 -13.80 18.41 4.45
C CYS A 364 -13.93 17.96 2.99
N ALA A 365 -12.83 17.99 2.21
CA ALA A 365 -12.87 17.71 0.78
C ALA A 365 -13.10 16.23 0.45
N SER A 366 -13.54 15.97 -0.76
CA SER A 366 -13.66 14.65 -1.39
C SER A 366 -13.05 14.70 -2.78
N ALA A 367 -12.82 13.56 -3.43
CA ALA A 367 -12.31 13.52 -4.81
C ALA A 367 -13.17 14.32 -5.81
N GLY A 368 -14.41 14.66 -5.45
CA GLY A 368 -15.26 15.53 -6.23
C GLY A 368 -14.73 16.95 -6.44
N VAL A 369 -13.80 17.42 -5.59
CA VAL A 369 -13.16 18.73 -5.75
C VAL A 369 -12.12 18.77 -6.85
N VAL A 370 -11.65 17.61 -7.34
CA VAL A 370 -10.63 17.52 -8.40
C VAL A 370 -11.27 17.85 -9.74
N ARG A 371 -10.85 18.95 -10.34
CA ARG A 371 -11.43 19.48 -11.58
C ARG A 371 -10.87 18.80 -12.84
N ALA A 372 -9.60 18.53 -12.83
CA ALA A 372 -8.90 17.80 -13.89
C ALA A 372 -7.96 16.81 -13.22
N GLY A 373 -7.95 15.59 -13.70
CA GLY A 373 -7.02 14.57 -13.23
C GLY A 373 -5.57 15.04 -13.42
N VAL A 374 -4.64 14.22 -12.96
CA VAL A 374 -3.21 14.49 -12.93
C VAL A 374 -2.72 15.09 -14.24
N SER A 375 -2.21 16.31 -14.20
CA SER A 375 -1.49 16.94 -15.31
C SER A 375 0.00 16.86 -15.05
N ALA A 376 0.75 16.35 -16.03
CA ALA A 376 2.20 16.53 -16.06
C ALA A 376 2.53 18.04 -16.08
N PRO A 377 3.68 18.44 -15.53
CA PRO A 377 4.12 19.84 -15.47
C PRO A 377 4.27 20.47 -16.85
#